data_7e45dcdf318a2e7bcee3f08f6cef514f
#
_entry.id   7e45dcdf318a2e7bcee3f08f6cef514f
#
_cell.length_a   1.000
_cell.length_b   1.000
_cell.length_c   1.000
_cell.angle_alpha   90.00
_cell.angle_beta   90.00
_cell.angle_gamma   90.00
#
_symmetry.space_group_name_H-M   'P 1'
#
loop_
_entity.id
_entity.type
_entity.pdbx_description
1 polymer ?
#
loop_
_entity_poly.entity_id
_entity_poly.type
_entity_poly.pdbx_seq_one_letter_code
_entity_poly.pdbx_strand_id
1 'polypeptide(L)'
;MGLILAVSSSAIFILRMAHDQHAEWLSKFLYGALLCISALWVGCFYVFLASGDSRIVFPFAALLIFTALISLYFDGRVLLSFTLPIWISILVCNFIYPSDLTVLNALLYLLLAGLFESGRRILRGWFVLAISREQENRELIKRLQDLANNDPLTGIANRRSFHLLLEKAMQRQQQCGMPLSLVMLDVDYFKKYNDHYGHQAGDECLVKIAQCLVDATRSTHDAVARFGGEEFIILLPDAVEQQAIEVAERVRRNLQTLSIPHAASPVMPYVTISLGIASLMPGTTSTRLIAQADAALYKAKENGRNRWQTFQY
;
A
#
# COMPACT_ATOMS: atom_id res chain seq x y z
N MET A 1 12.55 38.59 -4.53
CA MET A 1 11.67 37.73 -3.68
C MET A 1 11.07 36.57 -4.45
N GLY A 2 10.45 36.78 -5.62
CA GLY A 2 9.88 35.68 -6.42
C GLY A 2 10.85 34.59 -6.85
N LEU A 3 12.12 34.94 -7.15
CA LEU A 3 13.15 33.97 -7.56
C LEU A 3 13.55 33.03 -6.41
N ILE A 4 13.62 33.57 -5.17
CA ILE A 4 13.97 32.77 -3.97
C ILE A 4 12.85 31.80 -3.61
N LEU A 5 11.59 32.21 -3.72
CA LEU A 5 10.42 31.33 -3.51
C LEU A 5 10.33 30.25 -4.60
N ALA A 6 10.65 30.60 -5.86
CA ALA A 6 10.66 29.62 -6.97
C ALA A 6 11.79 28.60 -6.78
N VAL A 7 12.99 29.01 -6.35
CA VAL A 7 14.11 28.11 -6.07
C VAL A 7 13.83 27.21 -4.86
N SER A 8 13.24 27.77 -3.79
CA SER A 8 12.84 26.99 -2.62
C SER A 8 11.77 25.95 -2.94
N SER A 9 10.73 26.32 -3.70
CA SER A 9 9.67 25.39 -4.12
C SER A 9 10.19 24.30 -5.05
N SER A 10 11.09 24.67 -5.98
CA SER A 10 11.74 23.70 -6.88
C SER A 10 12.65 22.73 -6.11
N ALA A 11 13.39 23.22 -5.11
CA ALA A 11 14.23 22.39 -4.26
C ALA A 11 13.39 21.39 -3.43
N ILE A 12 12.27 21.81 -2.87
CA ILE A 12 11.35 20.93 -2.12
C ILE A 12 10.74 19.87 -3.06
N PHE A 13 10.34 20.26 -4.27
CA PHE A 13 9.78 19.33 -5.27
C PHE A 13 10.83 18.31 -5.72
N ILE A 14 12.05 18.74 -6.00
CA ILE A 14 13.17 17.88 -6.39
C ILE A 14 13.55 16.91 -5.26
N LEU A 15 13.57 17.38 -4.00
CA LEU A 15 13.84 16.53 -2.84
C LEU A 15 12.75 15.49 -2.59
N ARG A 16 11.50 15.84 -2.85
CA ARG A 16 10.37 14.90 -2.75
C ARG A 16 10.46 13.81 -3.82
N MET A 17 10.86 14.16 -5.03
CA MET A 17 11.13 13.19 -6.11
C MET A 17 12.37 12.33 -5.82
N ALA A 18 13.41 12.88 -5.18
CA ALA A 18 14.63 12.16 -4.85
C ALA A 18 14.46 11.17 -3.69
N HIS A 19 13.47 11.35 -2.84
CA HIS A 19 13.17 10.42 -1.75
C HIS A 19 12.59 9.10 -2.26
N ASP A 20 11.94 9.11 -3.42
CA ASP A 20 11.32 7.92 -4.02
C ASP A 20 12.27 7.07 -4.89
N GLN A 21 13.45 7.58 -5.25
CA GLN A 21 14.43 6.83 -6.06
C GLN A 21 15.86 7.15 -5.65
N HIS A 22 16.60 6.19 -5.13
CA HIS A 22 18.06 5.98 -5.00
C HIS A 22 19.05 7.04 -5.58
N ALA A 23 18.86 8.31 -5.32
CA ALA A 23 19.63 9.37 -5.95
C ALA A 23 20.56 10.06 -4.95
N GLU A 24 21.58 9.35 -4.43
CA GLU A 24 22.66 9.97 -3.65
C GLU A 24 23.33 11.13 -4.40
N TRP A 25 23.44 11.06 -5.73
CA TRP A 25 24.02 12.13 -6.53
C TRP A 25 23.16 13.39 -6.52
N LEU A 26 21.80 13.25 -6.47
CA LEU A 26 20.89 14.39 -6.45
C LEU A 26 20.97 15.15 -5.12
N SER A 27 21.13 14.44 -4.00
CA SER A 27 21.37 15.08 -2.70
C SER A 27 22.71 15.83 -2.69
N LYS A 28 23.79 15.24 -3.21
CA LYS A 28 25.11 15.90 -3.33
C LYS A 28 25.05 17.14 -4.24
N PHE A 29 24.34 17.03 -5.36
CA PHE A 29 24.13 18.18 -6.26
C PHE A 29 23.37 19.31 -5.56
N LEU A 30 22.32 18.99 -4.81
CA LEU A 30 21.53 19.95 -4.06
C LEU A 30 22.36 20.67 -2.98
N TYR A 31 23.21 19.94 -2.23
CA TYR A 31 24.14 20.51 -1.28
C TYR A 31 25.10 21.52 -1.96
N GLY A 32 25.67 21.13 -3.09
CA GLY A 32 26.56 22.00 -3.87
C GLY A 32 25.85 23.25 -4.38
N ALA A 33 24.66 23.10 -4.94
CA ALA A 33 23.86 24.24 -5.44
C ALA A 33 23.48 25.22 -4.34
N LEU A 34 23.03 24.75 -3.17
CA LEU A 34 22.67 25.60 -2.04
C LEU A 34 23.90 26.30 -1.44
N LEU A 35 25.03 25.63 -1.42
CA LEU A 35 26.33 26.25 -0.97
C LEU A 35 26.74 27.36 -1.95
N CYS A 36 26.61 27.15 -3.27
CA CYS A 36 26.90 28.19 -4.26
C CYS A 36 25.96 29.41 -4.12
N ILE A 37 24.65 29.16 -3.92
CA ILE A 37 23.65 30.22 -3.70
C ILE A 37 23.97 31.00 -2.43
N SER A 38 24.36 30.32 -1.35
CA SER A 38 24.78 30.94 -0.11
C SER A 38 26.00 31.80 -0.30
N ALA A 39 27.02 31.32 -1.02
CA ALA A 39 28.24 32.07 -1.33
C ALA A 39 27.95 33.35 -2.16
N LEU A 40 27.01 33.29 -3.12
CA LEU A 40 26.56 34.47 -3.87
C LEU A 40 25.93 35.52 -2.94
N TRP A 41 25.09 35.09 -1.99
CA TRP A 41 24.50 35.99 -1.00
C TRP A 41 25.57 36.65 -0.10
N VAL A 42 26.59 35.88 0.33
CA VAL A 42 27.71 36.40 1.08
C VAL A 42 28.46 37.50 0.28
N GLY A 43 28.67 37.27 -1.03
CA GLY A 43 29.24 38.27 -1.93
C GLY A 43 28.36 39.54 -2.03
N CYS A 44 27.05 39.41 -2.15
CA CYS A 44 26.10 40.52 -2.12
C CYS A 44 26.18 41.31 -0.82
N PHE A 45 26.27 40.65 0.33
CA PHE A 45 26.40 41.33 1.64
C PHE A 45 27.69 42.11 1.75
N TYR A 46 28.81 41.58 1.23
CA TYR A 46 30.06 42.30 1.19
C TYR A 46 29.97 43.58 0.36
N VAL A 47 29.34 43.54 -0.82
CA VAL A 47 29.12 44.70 -1.67
C VAL A 47 28.24 45.75 -0.98
N PHE A 48 27.17 45.38 -0.30
CA PHE A 48 26.34 46.30 0.48
C PHE A 48 27.11 46.95 1.64
N LEU A 49 27.97 46.20 2.32
CA LEU A 49 28.82 46.76 3.37
C LEU A 49 29.85 47.73 2.82
N ALA A 50 30.47 47.41 1.69
CA ALA A 50 31.43 48.29 1.03
C ALA A 50 30.81 49.59 0.50
N SER A 51 29.50 49.58 0.14
CA SER A 51 28.74 50.78 -0.29
C SER A 51 28.26 51.66 0.88
N GLY A 52 28.44 51.23 2.13
CA GLY A 52 28.04 51.98 3.33
C GLY A 52 26.62 51.68 3.81
N ASP A 53 25.87 50.75 3.15
CA ASP A 53 24.50 50.39 3.48
C ASP A 53 24.39 49.22 4.50
N SER A 54 25.20 49.26 5.56
CA SER A 54 25.30 48.21 6.58
C SER A 54 23.96 47.90 7.27
N ARG A 55 23.05 48.87 7.33
CA ARG A 55 21.75 48.74 8.02
C ARG A 55 20.80 47.72 7.35
N ILE A 56 20.98 47.42 6.06
CA ILE A 56 20.11 46.50 5.28
C ILE A 56 20.59 45.05 5.42
N VAL A 57 21.86 44.81 5.62
CA VAL A 57 22.48 43.47 5.60
C VAL A 57 21.92 42.55 6.67
N PHE A 58 21.79 43.02 7.91
CA PHE A 58 21.32 42.21 9.04
C PHE A 58 19.88 41.75 8.95
N PRO A 59 18.90 42.66 8.70
CA PRO A 59 17.51 42.22 8.54
C PRO A 59 17.35 41.23 7.38
N PHE A 60 18.10 41.43 6.29
CA PHE A 60 18.01 40.62 5.10
C PHE A 60 18.64 39.24 5.32
N ALA A 61 19.78 39.16 5.98
CA ALA A 61 20.38 37.87 6.35
C ALA A 61 19.48 37.07 7.31
N ALA A 62 18.90 37.74 8.31
CA ALA A 62 17.94 37.10 9.22
C ALA A 62 16.74 36.53 8.44
N LEU A 63 16.17 37.29 7.51
CA LEU A 63 15.07 36.83 6.67
C LEU A 63 15.43 35.59 5.83
N LEU A 64 16.64 35.55 5.25
CA LEU A 64 17.14 34.40 4.50
C LEU A 64 17.31 33.18 5.39
N ILE A 65 17.82 33.31 6.59
CA ILE A 65 17.99 32.23 7.53
C ILE A 65 16.65 31.65 7.98
N PHE A 66 15.67 32.52 8.30
CA PHE A 66 14.32 32.05 8.67
C PHE A 66 13.57 31.41 7.52
N THR A 67 13.68 31.96 6.30
CA THR A 67 13.09 31.31 5.12
C THR A 67 13.72 29.94 4.84
N ALA A 68 15.03 29.82 4.99
CA ALA A 68 15.71 28.54 4.86
C ALA A 68 15.26 27.55 5.95
N LEU A 69 15.06 28.00 7.18
CA LEU A 69 14.55 27.14 8.27
C LEU A 69 13.19 26.55 7.91
N ILE A 70 12.26 27.38 7.43
CA ILE A 70 10.90 26.93 7.07
C ILE A 70 10.94 25.98 5.85
N SER A 71 11.84 26.22 4.90
CA SER A 71 11.90 25.47 3.64
C SER A 71 12.71 24.18 3.71
N LEU A 72 13.76 24.15 4.56
CA LEU A 72 14.79 23.09 4.57
C LEU A 72 14.91 22.37 5.92
N TYR A 73 13.95 22.55 6.85
CA TYR A 73 14.00 21.99 8.20
C TYR A 73 14.06 20.46 8.26
N PHE A 74 13.60 19.77 7.23
CA PHE A 74 13.51 18.31 7.17
C PHE A 74 14.89 17.65 7.03
N ASP A 75 15.89 18.30 6.44
CA ASP A 75 17.27 17.81 6.36
C ASP A 75 18.24 18.83 6.96
N GLY A 76 18.81 18.48 8.12
CA GLY A 76 19.75 19.37 8.84
C GLY A 76 21.05 19.62 8.08
N ARG A 77 21.49 18.71 7.19
CA ARG A 77 22.73 18.92 6.38
C ARG A 77 22.46 19.92 5.27
N VAL A 78 21.32 19.80 4.58
CA VAL A 78 20.87 20.76 3.56
C VAL A 78 20.71 22.15 4.16
N LEU A 79 20.07 22.25 5.31
CA LEU A 79 19.87 23.52 6.02
C LEU A 79 21.21 24.16 6.41
N LEU A 80 22.12 23.38 6.97
CA LEU A 80 23.45 23.89 7.39
C LEU A 80 24.30 24.32 6.18
N SER A 81 24.24 23.59 5.05
CA SER A 81 25.00 23.99 3.85
C SER A 81 24.62 25.37 3.33
N PHE A 82 23.36 25.76 3.49
CA PHE A 82 22.86 27.08 3.11
C PHE A 82 23.11 28.15 4.19
N THR A 83 22.84 27.85 5.46
CA THR A 83 22.80 28.84 6.52
C THR A 83 24.20 29.14 7.11
N LEU A 84 25.09 28.13 7.17
CA LEU A 84 26.40 28.27 7.80
C LEU A 84 27.30 29.34 7.16
N PRO A 85 27.45 29.44 5.81
CA PRO A 85 28.22 30.49 5.18
C PRO A 85 27.69 31.90 5.50
N ILE A 86 26.35 32.05 5.55
CA ILE A 86 25.69 33.31 5.89
C ILE A 86 26.04 33.73 7.35
N TRP A 87 25.92 32.77 8.29
CA TRP A 87 26.28 32.99 9.69
C TRP A 87 27.76 33.41 9.85
N ILE A 88 28.69 32.70 9.20
CA ILE A 88 30.12 32.99 9.24
C ILE A 88 30.39 34.40 8.67
N SER A 89 29.76 34.74 7.53
CA SER A 89 29.94 36.05 6.92
C SER A 89 29.47 37.18 7.81
N ILE A 90 28.34 37.03 8.50
CA ILE A 90 27.82 38.00 9.46
C ILE A 90 28.85 38.24 10.60
N LEU A 91 29.41 37.16 11.17
CA LEU A 91 30.41 37.25 12.24
C LEU A 91 31.68 37.95 11.76
N VAL A 92 32.17 37.61 10.57
CA VAL A 92 33.39 38.22 9.97
C VAL A 92 33.14 39.70 9.68
N CYS A 93 31.97 40.04 9.12
CA CYS A 93 31.63 41.45 8.86
C CYS A 93 31.55 42.28 10.13
N ASN A 94 30.99 41.74 11.20
CA ASN A 94 30.89 42.43 12.49
C ASN A 94 32.27 42.66 13.13
N PHE A 95 33.29 41.81 12.81
CA PHE A 95 34.66 41.96 13.27
C PHE A 95 35.45 43.00 12.43
N ILE A 96 35.23 43.00 11.10
CA ILE A 96 35.93 43.91 10.18
C ILE A 96 35.40 45.36 10.29
N TYR A 97 34.08 45.51 10.51
CA TYR A 97 33.41 46.82 10.62
C TYR A 97 32.82 46.99 12.03
N PRO A 98 33.66 47.19 13.06
CA PRO A 98 33.18 47.33 14.43
C PRO A 98 32.27 48.58 14.56
N SER A 99 31.09 48.40 15.14
CA SER A 99 30.15 49.49 15.49
C SER A 99 30.14 49.70 17.00
N ASP A 100 29.68 50.86 17.48
CA ASP A 100 29.54 51.17 18.91
C ASP A 100 28.60 50.19 19.65
N LEU A 101 27.83 49.37 18.90
CA LEU A 101 26.89 48.38 19.41
C LEU A 101 27.39 46.93 19.27
N THR A 102 28.70 46.70 19.17
CA THR A 102 29.27 45.35 18.86
C THR A 102 28.85 44.29 19.87
N VAL A 103 28.79 44.60 21.15
CA VAL A 103 28.36 43.66 22.20
C VAL A 103 26.86 43.33 22.08
N LEU A 104 26.03 44.34 21.84
CA LEU A 104 24.58 44.15 21.64
C LEU A 104 24.28 43.32 20.41
N ASN A 105 24.99 43.55 19.31
CA ASN A 105 24.89 42.76 18.08
C ASN A 105 25.27 41.29 18.31
N ALA A 106 26.37 41.02 19.04
CA ALA A 106 26.80 39.68 19.38
C ALA A 106 25.74 38.92 20.22
N LEU A 107 25.16 39.58 21.22
CA LEU A 107 24.06 39.03 22.02
C LEU A 107 22.84 38.72 21.18
N LEU A 108 22.47 39.61 20.26
CA LEU A 108 21.35 39.43 19.34
C LEU A 108 21.58 38.21 18.42
N TYR A 109 22.81 38.01 17.93
CA TYR A 109 23.13 36.82 17.11
C TYR A 109 23.04 35.52 17.90
N LEU A 110 23.52 35.49 19.13
CA LEU A 110 23.39 34.33 20.01
C LEU A 110 21.91 34.00 20.27
N LEU A 111 21.09 35.01 20.52
CA LEU A 111 19.65 34.86 20.69
C LEU A 111 19.00 34.30 19.41
N LEU A 112 19.30 34.87 18.24
CA LEU A 112 18.77 34.40 16.95
C LEU A 112 19.25 32.98 16.65
N ALA A 113 20.51 32.61 16.94
CA ALA A 113 21.00 31.25 16.78
C ALA A 113 20.27 30.26 17.70
N GLY A 114 19.97 30.63 18.93
CA GLY A 114 19.19 29.84 19.88
C GLY A 114 17.74 29.64 19.39
N LEU A 115 17.12 30.71 18.92
CA LEU A 115 15.77 30.64 18.36
C LEU A 115 15.70 29.77 17.07
N PHE A 116 16.71 29.91 16.21
CA PHE A 116 16.83 29.11 15.00
C PHE A 116 16.97 27.62 15.33
N GLU A 117 17.88 27.26 16.24
CA GLU A 117 18.08 25.86 16.64
C GLU A 117 16.85 25.29 17.35
N SER A 118 16.18 26.07 18.19
CA SER A 118 14.92 25.66 18.83
C SER A 118 13.83 25.43 17.80
N GLY A 119 13.63 26.37 16.86
CA GLY A 119 12.68 26.24 15.77
C GLY A 119 12.96 25.00 14.90
N ARG A 120 14.22 24.76 14.56
CA ARG A 120 14.65 23.58 13.81
C ARG A 120 14.30 22.28 14.53
N ARG A 121 14.56 22.19 15.83
CA ARG A 121 14.22 21.00 16.64
C ARG A 121 12.73 20.75 16.69
N ILE A 122 11.93 21.80 16.89
CA ILE A 122 10.46 21.71 16.93
C ILE A 122 9.93 21.23 15.58
N LEU A 123 10.30 21.91 14.48
CA LEU A 123 9.83 21.57 13.15
C LEU A 123 10.22 20.15 12.74
N ARG A 124 11.46 19.73 13.03
CA ARG A 124 11.92 18.36 12.79
C ARG A 124 11.12 17.35 13.61
N GLY A 125 10.84 17.66 14.88
CA GLY A 125 10.01 16.81 15.73
C GLY A 125 8.60 16.61 15.16
N TRP A 126 7.97 17.68 14.73
CA TRP A 126 6.65 17.62 14.06
C TRP A 126 6.68 16.83 12.75
N PHE A 127 7.74 17.00 11.95
CA PHE A 127 7.90 16.28 10.69
C PHE A 127 8.03 14.76 10.91
N VAL A 128 8.91 14.35 11.84
CA VAL A 128 9.09 12.93 12.19
C VAL A 128 7.80 12.34 12.74
N LEU A 129 7.09 13.07 13.61
CA LEU A 129 5.81 12.62 14.15
C LEU A 129 4.74 12.48 13.06
N ALA A 130 4.70 13.42 12.11
CA ALA A 130 3.74 13.38 11.01
C ALA A 130 3.96 12.15 10.11
N ILE A 131 5.23 11.84 9.76
CA ILE A 131 5.58 10.65 8.98
C ILE A 131 5.22 9.37 9.73
N SER A 132 5.57 9.29 11.02
CA SER A 132 5.26 8.13 11.85
C SER A 132 3.75 7.85 11.92
N ARG A 133 2.94 8.89 12.15
CA ARG A 133 1.47 8.76 12.16
C ARG A 133 0.89 8.35 10.81
N GLU A 134 1.46 8.88 9.72
CA GLU A 134 1.01 8.49 8.37
C GLU A 134 1.30 7.01 8.09
N GLN A 135 2.47 6.51 8.51
CA GLN A 135 2.80 5.09 8.38
C GLN A 135 1.86 4.22 9.23
N GLU A 136 1.62 4.58 10.48
CA GLU A 136 0.69 3.88 11.37
C GLU A 136 -0.73 3.84 10.78
N ASN A 137 -1.23 4.97 10.27
CA ASN A 137 -2.53 5.05 9.62
C ASN A 137 -2.61 4.14 8.39
N ARG A 138 -1.58 4.09 7.56
CA ARG A 138 -1.53 3.19 6.39
C ARG A 138 -1.55 1.72 6.80
N GLU A 139 -0.83 1.35 7.85
CA GLU A 139 -0.87 -0.02 8.37
C GLU A 139 -2.23 -0.39 8.94
N LEU A 140 -2.85 0.52 9.70
CA LEU A 140 -4.21 0.31 10.23
C LEU A 140 -5.24 0.17 9.11
N ILE A 141 -5.19 1.03 8.09
CA ILE A 141 -6.07 0.94 6.93
C ILE A 141 -5.88 -0.41 6.22
N LYS A 142 -4.64 -0.85 6.02
CA LYS A 142 -4.34 -2.15 5.40
C LYS A 142 -4.91 -3.30 6.22
N ARG A 143 -4.69 -3.31 7.54
CA ARG A 143 -5.24 -4.34 8.44
C ARG A 143 -6.78 -4.35 8.42
N LEU A 144 -7.41 -3.17 8.42
CA LEU A 144 -8.87 -3.07 8.31
C LEU A 144 -9.38 -3.60 6.97
N GLN A 145 -8.67 -3.33 5.88
CA GLN A 145 -8.99 -3.86 4.56
C GLN A 145 -8.83 -5.39 4.52
N ASP A 146 -7.76 -5.93 5.08
CA ASP A 146 -7.53 -7.37 5.15
C ASP A 146 -8.63 -8.07 5.96
N LEU A 147 -8.99 -7.54 7.13
CA LEU A 147 -10.09 -8.05 7.95
C LEU A 147 -11.46 -7.92 7.26
N ALA A 148 -11.67 -6.87 6.48
CA ALA A 148 -12.93 -6.67 5.75
C ALA A 148 -13.05 -7.53 4.50
N ASN A 149 -11.93 -7.96 3.91
CA ASN A 149 -11.91 -8.60 2.59
C ASN A 149 -11.57 -10.09 2.63
N ASN A 150 -10.88 -10.56 3.65
CA ASN A 150 -10.46 -11.95 3.75
C ASN A 150 -11.26 -12.72 4.82
N ASP A 151 -11.35 -14.03 4.65
CA ASP A 151 -11.85 -14.94 5.68
C ASP A 151 -10.76 -15.14 6.74
N PRO A 152 -11.03 -14.93 8.04
CA PRO A 152 -10.01 -14.95 9.07
C PRO A 152 -9.41 -16.34 9.32
N LEU A 153 -10.12 -17.42 8.97
CA LEU A 153 -9.63 -18.78 9.13
C LEU A 153 -8.71 -19.20 7.99
N THR A 154 -9.15 -18.97 6.77
CA THR A 154 -8.51 -19.53 5.56
C THR A 154 -7.57 -18.54 4.86
N GLY A 155 -7.67 -17.25 5.17
CA GLY A 155 -6.88 -16.18 4.55
C GLY A 155 -7.24 -15.83 3.11
N ILE A 156 -8.12 -16.60 2.45
CA ILE A 156 -8.62 -16.29 1.11
C ILE A 156 -9.73 -15.23 1.18
N ALA A 157 -10.19 -14.74 0.03
CA ALA A 157 -11.27 -13.76 -0.01
C ALA A 157 -12.53 -14.27 0.73
N ASN A 158 -13.21 -13.37 1.42
CA ASN A 158 -14.49 -13.68 2.03
C ASN A 158 -15.67 -13.45 1.04
N ARG A 159 -16.88 -13.81 1.45
CA ARG A 159 -18.09 -13.63 0.65
C ARG A 159 -18.29 -12.20 0.15
N ARG A 160 -17.98 -11.18 0.98
CA ARG A 160 -18.09 -9.77 0.59
C ARG A 160 -17.15 -9.42 -0.54
N SER A 161 -15.88 -9.80 -0.42
CA SER A 161 -14.87 -9.59 -1.46
C SER A 161 -15.23 -10.32 -2.75
N PHE A 162 -15.72 -11.54 -2.64
CA PHE A 162 -16.20 -12.28 -3.81
C PHE A 162 -17.26 -11.49 -4.59
N HIS A 163 -18.28 -10.94 -3.93
CA HIS A 163 -19.30 -10.14 -4.62
C HIS A 163 -18.69 -8.92 -5.33
N LEU A 164 -17.75 -8.22 -4.71
CA LEU A 164 -17.08 -7.08 -5.35
C LEU A 164 -16.25 -7.50 -6.58
N LEU A 165 -15.57 -8.64 -6.50
CA LEU A 165 -14.79 -9.20 -7.61
C LEU A 165 -15.71 -9.65 -8.76
N LEU A 166 -16.81 -10.30 -8.43
CA LEU A 166 -17.81 -10.74 -9.42
C LEU A 166 -18.41 -9.55 -10.18
N GLU A 167 -18.81 -8.49 -9.48
CA GLU A 167 -19.35 -7.29 -10.13
C GLU A 167 -18.33 -6.66 -11.08
N LYS A 168 -17.06 -6.56 -10.69
CA LYS A 168 -15.97 -6.07 -11.55
C LYS A 168 -15.77 -6.96 -12.78
N ALA A 169 -15.80 -8.29 -12.59
CA ALA A 169 -15.64 -9.25 -13.69
C ALA A 169 -16.81 -9.16 -14.68
N MET A 170 -18.03 -8.99 -14.19
CA MET A 170 -19.21 -8.80 -15.04
C MET A 170 -19.18 -7.50 -15.82
N GLN A 171 -18.75 -6.39 -15.20
CA GLN A 171 -18.56 -5.11 -15.90
C GLN A 171 -17.52 -5.23 -17.02
N ARG A 172 -16.39 -5.90 -16.74
CA ARG A 172 -15.36 -6.17 -17.75
C ARG A 172 -15.87 -7.04 -18.88
N GLN A 173 -16.64 -8.06 -18.55
CA GLN A 173 -17.28 -8.94 -19.55
C GLN A 173 -18.22 -8.15 -20.48
N GLN A 174 -19.05 -7.25 -19.93
CA GLN A 174 -19.94 -6.39 -20.72
C GLN A 174 -19.16 -5.46 -21.68
N GLN A 175 -17.99 -5.00 -21.28
CA GLN A 175 -17.15 -4.10 -22.09
C GLN A 175 -16.34 -4.83 -23.17
N CYS A 176 -15.78 -5.99 -22.82
CA CYS A 176 -14.80 -6.70 -23.66
C CYS A 176 -15.35 -7.97 -24.30
N GLY A 177 -16.55 -8.45 -23.91
CA GLY A 177 -17.14 -9.69 -24.42
C GLY A 177 -16.43 -10.97 -23.97
N MET A 178 -15.48 -10.87 -23.00
CA MET A 178 -14.71 -12.03 -22.54
C MET A 178 -15.58 -13.00 -21.74
N PRO A 179 -15.36 -14.32 -21.84
CA PRO A 179 -16.15 -15.31 -21.10
C PRO A 179 -15.93 -15.16 -19.58
N LEU A 180 -16.89 -15.61 -18.79
CA LEU A 180 -16.83 -15.63 -17.34
C LEU A 180 -17.47 -16.90 -16.82
N SER A 181 -16.77 -17.65 -15.97
CA SER A 181 -17.28 -18.86 -15.34
C SER A 181 -17.13 -18.82 -13.83
N LEU A 182 -17.98 -19.56 -13.16
CA LEU A 182 -18.05 -19.67 -11.70
C LEU A 182 -18.05 -21.14 -11.32
N VAL A 183 -17.29 -21.51 -10.29
CA VAL A 183 -17.31 -22.85 -9.69
C VAL A 183 -17.66 -22.70 -8.22
N MET A 184 -18.83 -23.19 -7.81
CA MET A 184 -19.24 -23.28 -6.42
C MET A 184 -18.94 -24.69 -5.90
N LEU A 185 -18.44 -24.79 -4.67
CA LEU A 185 -18.05 -26.07 -4.09
C LEU A 185 -18.39 -26.15 -2.60
N ASP A 186 -18.61 -27.39 -2.16
CA ASP A 186 -18.97 -27.71 -0.80
C ASP A 186 -18.25 -28.99 -0.37
N VAL A 187 -17.79 -29.03 0.88
CA VAL A 187 -17.06 -30.18 1.44
C VAL A 187 -18.06 -31.27 1.83
N ASP A 188 -17.96 -32.42 1.18
CA ASP A 188 -18.87 -33.54 1.38
C ASP A 188 -18.85 -34.05 2.81
N TYR A 189 -20.01 -34.10 3.45
CA TYR A 189 -20.20 -34.61 4.81
C TYR A 189 -19.35 -33.93 5.87
N PHE A 190 -19.05 -32.64 5.71
CA PHE A 190 -18.17 -31.89 6.63
C PHE A 190 -18.69 -31.87 8.08
N LYS A 191 -20.03 -31.84 8.28
CA LYS A 191 -20.59 -31.98 9.61
C LYS A 191 -20.16 -33.31 10.27
N LYS A 192 -20.22 -34.45 9.53
CA LYS A 192 -19.74 -35.74 10.07
C LYS A 192 -18.24 -35.73 10.36
N TYR A 193 -17.47 -34.98 9.60
CA TYR A 193 -16.06 -34.78 9.85
C TYR A 193 -15.84 -34.07 11.21
N ASN A 194 -16.54 -32.96 11.43
CA ASN A 194 -16.48 -32.22 12.70
C ASN A 194 -16.95 -33.04 13.89
N ASP A 195 -18.06 -33.80 13.72
CA ASP A 195 -18.61 -34.66 14.76
C ASP A 195 -17.62 -35.78 15.17
N HIS A 196 -16.77 -36.22 14.23
CA HIS A 196 -15.83 -37.31 14.47
C HIS A 196 -14.45 -36.82 14.95
N TYR A 197 -13.89 -35.73 14.36
CA TYR A 197 -12.53 -35.24 14.62
C TYR A 197 -12.48 -33.98 15.48
N GLY A 198 -13.63 -33.34 15.74
CA GLY A 198 -13.73 -32.06 16.44
C GLY A 198 -13.58 -30.84 15.51
N HIS A 199 -14.06 -29.69 15.98
CA HIS A 199 -14.07 -28.45 15.20
C HIS A 199 -12.68 -27.94 14.85
N GLN A 200 -11.69 -28.13 15.71
CA GLN A 200 -10.30 -27.69 15.44
C GLN A 200 -9.72 -28.44 14.23
N ALA A 201 -9.94 -29.75 14.15
CA ALA A 201 -9.52 -30.54 12.98
C ALA A 201 -10.31 -30.12 11.71
N GLY A 202 -11.57 -29.73 11.87
CA GLY A 202 -12.38 -29.15 10.78
C GLY A 202 -11.80 -27.83 10.27
N ASP A 203 -11.37 -26.95 11.16
CA ASP A 203 -10.74 -25.67 10.79
C ASP A 203 -9.43 -25.90 10.02
N GLU A 204 -8.58 -26.83 10.49
CA GLU A 204 -7.33 -27.22 9.79
C GLU A 204 -7.64 -27.83 8.40
N CYS A 205 -8.71 -28.63 8.31
CA CYS A 205 -9.17 -29.19 7.05
C CYS A 205 -9.57 -28.10 6.06
N LEU A 206 -10.37 -27.12 6.48
CA LEU A 206 -10.77 -25.98 5.65
C LEU A 206 -9.59 -25.13 5.17
N VAL A 207 -8.58 -24.93 6.02
CA VAL A 207 -7.34 -24.23 5.63
C VAL A 207 -6.59 -24.99 4.52
N LYS A 208 -6.45 -26.32 4.66
CA LYS A 208 -5.82 -27.17 3.63
C LYS A 208 -6.61 -27.17 2.32
N ILE A 209 -7.93 -27.20 2.39
CA ILE A 209 -8.80 -27.09 1.21
C ILE A 209 -8.61 -25.74 0.54
N ALA A 210 -8.65 -24.63 1.28
CA ALA A 210 -8.46 -23.29 0.73
C ALA A 210 -7.11 -23.18 -0.02
N GLN A 211 -6.03 -23.70 0.56
CA GLN A 211 -4.73 -23.72 -0.10
C GLN A 211 -4.75 -24.55 -1.37
N CYS A 212 -5.39 -25.73 -1.35
CA CYS A 212 -5.56 -26.59 -2.52
C CYS A 212 -6.33 -25.90 -3.65
N LEU A 213 -7.35 -25.07 -3.32
CA LEU A 213 -8.09 -24.30 -4.28
C LEU A 213 -7.24 -23.18 -4.93
N VAL A 214 -6.44 -22.48 -4.12
CA VAL A 214 -5.50 -21.45 -4.61
C VAL A 214 -4.46 -22.07 -5.54
N ASP A 215 -3.87 -23.20 -5.17
CA ASP A 215 -2.88 -23.90 -5.99
C ASP A 215 -3.47 -24.48 -7.29
N ALA A 216 -4.76 -24.73 -7.30
CA ALA A 216 -5.48 -25.20 -8.49
C ALA A 216 -5.85 -24.05 -9.45
N THR A 217 -5.86 -22.81 -9.02
CA THR A 217 -6.06 -21.63 -9.89
C THR A 217 -4.72 -21.22 -10.51
N ARG A 218 -4.71 -20.83 -11.80
CA ARG A 218 -3.45 -20.56 -12.53
C ARG A 218 -3.34 -19.14 -13.03
N SER A 219 -4.48 -18.45 -13.16
CA SER A 219 -4.51 -17.08 -13.64
C SER A 219 -4.38 -16.10 -12.48
N THR A 220 -3.63 -15.01 -12.69
CA THR A 220 -3.57 -13.89 -11.74
C THR A 220 -4.93 -13.18 -11.60
N HIS A 221 -5.89 -13.48 -12.48
CA HIS A 221 -7.23 -12.91 -12.45
C HIS A 221 -8.27 -13.85 -11.78
N ASP A 222 -7.91 -15.14 -11.56
CA ASP A 222 -8.75 -16.06 -10.84
C ASP A 222 -8.88 -15.66 -9.37
N ALA A 223 -10.05 -15.84 -8.78
CA ALA A 223 -10.25 -15.53 -7.38
C ALA A 223 -10.91 -16.70 -6.65
N VAL A 224 -10.36 -17.04 -5.49
CA VAL A 224 -10.90 -18.07 -4.60
C VAL A 224 -11.44 -17.38 -3.35
N ALA A 225 -12.67 -17.72 -2.97
CA ALA A 225 -13.30 -17.16 -1.78
C ALA A 225 -14.01 -18.25 -0.94
N ARG A 226 -14.04 -18.03 0.37
CA ARG A 226 -14.90 -18.78 1.27
C ARG A 226 -16.28 -18.10 1.29
N PHE A 227 -17.30 -18.83 0.82
CA PHE A 227 -18.64 -18.28 0.67
C PHE A 227 -19.46 -18.39 1.95
N GLY A 228 -19.21 -19.43 2.76
CA GLY A 228 -19.79 -19.62 4.11
C GLY A 228 -19.49 -21.02 4.64
N GLY A 229 -19.29 -21.19 5.94
CA GLY A 229 -19.08 -22.51 6.54
C GLY A 229 -18.03 -23.36 5.82
N GLU A 230 -18.49 -24.44 5.20
CA GLU A 230 -17.73 -25.36 4.36
C GLU A 230 -17.84 -25.10 2.85
N GLU A 231 -18.45 -23.98 2.47
CA GLU A 231 -18.68 -23.60 1.07
C GLU A 231 -17.59 -22.66 0.56
N PHE A 232 -17.09 -22.94 -0.63
CA PHE A 232 -16.11 -22.12 -1.33
C PHE A 232 -16.61 -21.79 -2.74
N ILE A 233 -16.01 -20.77 -3.35
CA ILE A 233 -16.35 -20.32 -4.68
C ILE A 233 -15.10 -19.88 -5.43
N ILE A 234 -14.98 -20.26 -6.70
CA ILE A 234 -13.91 -19.84 -7.59
C ILE A 234 -14.52 -19.01 -8.71
N LEU A 235 -14.03 -17.79 -8.87
CA LEU A 235 -14.35 -16.90 -9.97
C LEU A 235 -13.26 -17.04 -11.03
N LEU A 236 -13.67 -17.33 -12.27
CA LEU A 236 -12.78 -17.55 -13.40
C LEU A 236 -13.08 -16.53 -14.51
N PRO A 237 -12.55 -15.32 -14.45
CA PRO A 237 -12.61 -14.37 -15.55
C PRO A 237 -11.87 -14.93 -16.76
N ASP A 238 -12.34 -14.56 -17.95
CA ASP A 238 -11.75 -14.94 -19.23
C ASP A 238 -11.74 -16.47 -19.50
N ALA A 239 -12.59 -17.24 -18.76
CA ALA A 239 -12.68 -18.68 -18.86
C ALA A 239 -14.05 -19.15 -19.40
N VAL A 240 -14.04 -20.00 -20.42
CA VAL A 240 -15.19 -20.72 -20.94
C VAL A 240 -15.52 -21.93 -20.06
N GLU A 241 -16.70 -22.52 -20.22
CA GLU A 241 -17.17 -23.68 -19.43
C GLU A 241 -16.14 -24.82 -19.41
N GLN A 242 -15.54 -25.16 -20.54
CA GLN A 242 -14.55 -26.23 -20.61
C GLN A 242 -13.32 -25.98 -19.72
N GLN A 243 -12.86 -24.73 -19.66
CA GLN A 243 -11.74 -24.33 -18.79
C GLN A 243 -12.14 -24.40 -17.30
N ALA A 244 -13.38 -24.03 -16.98
CA ALA A 244 -13.92 -24.16 -15.62
C ALA A 244 -14.03 -25.64 -15.19
N ILE A 245 -14.40 -26.54 -16.09
CA ILE A 245 -14.40 -28.00 -15.88
C ILE A 245 -12.97 -28.49 -15.59
N GLU A 246 -11.97 -28.03 -16.33
CA GLU A 246 -10.56 -28.39 -16.10
C GLU A 246 -10.08 -27.94 -14.72
N VAL A 247 -10.47 -26.73 -14.29
CA VAL A 247 -10.17 -26.23 -12.94
C VAL A 247 -10.85 -27.10 -11.89
N ALA A 248 -12.15 -27.38 -12.03
CA ALA A 248 -12.90 -28.20 -11.10
C ALA A 248 -12.29 -29.62 -10.96
N GLU A 249 -11.90 -30.22 -12.08
CA GLU A 249 -11.27 -31.55 -12.07
C GLU A 249 -9.85 -31.54 -11.48
N ARG A 250 -9.11 -30.44 -11.68
CA ARG A 250 -7.80 -30.22 -11.06
C ARG A 250 -7.92 -30.11 -9.54
N VAL A 251 -8.87 -29.30 -9.06
CA VAL A 251 -9.18 -29.16 -7.64
C VAL A 251 -9.50 -30.52 -7.03
N ARG A 252 -10.41 -31.29 -7.66
CA ARG A 252 -10.82 -32.60 -7.17
C ARG A 252 -9.63 -33.57 -7.07
N ARG A 253 -8.76 -33.62 -8.09
CA ARG A 253 -7.55 -34.45 -8.10
C ARG A 253 -6.53 -34.02 -7.05
N ASN A 254 -6.27 -32.73 -6.91
CA ASN A 254 -5.34 -32.20 -5.92
C ASN A 254 -5.81 -32.56 -4.50
N LEU A 255 -7.09 -32.38 -4.21
CA LEU A 255 -7.65 -32.76 -2.91
C LEU A 255 -7.57 -34.27 -2.65
N GLN A 256 -7.82 -35.10 -3.66
CA GLN A 256 -7.63 -36.54 -3.57
C GLN A 256 -6.18 -36.90 -3.24
N THR A 257 -5.20 -36.22 -3.82
CA THR A 257 -3.76 -36.41 -3.56
C THR A 257 -3.40 -36.02 -2.13
N LEU A 258 -4.02 -34.97 -1.56
CA LEU A 258 -3.84 -34.58 -0.16
C LEU A 258 -4.31 -35.65 0.82
N SER A 259 -5.26 -36.51 0.40
CA SER A 259 -5.74 -37.68 1.16
C SER A 259 -6.06 -37.37 2.62
N ILE A 260 -6.73 -36.25 2.92
CA ILE A 260 -7.13 -35.88 4.27
C ILE A 260 -8.09 -36.95 4.80
N PRO A 261 -7.76 -37.71 5.88
CA PRO A 261 -8.59 -38.82 6.33
C PRO A 261 -10.00 -38.40 6.74
N HIS A 262 -11.03 -39.13 6.34
CA HIS A 262 -12.41 -38.93 6.74
C HIS A 262 -13.11 -40.29 7.04
N ALA A 263 -12.85 -40.84 8.23
CA ALA A 263 -13.36 -42.17 8.62
C ALA A 263 -14.91 -42.24 8.66
N ALA A 264 -15.60 -41.14 8.93
CA ALA A 264 -17.06 -41.06 9.01
C ALA A 264 -17.76 -40.77 7.65
N SER A 265 -16.99 -40.65 6.57
CA SER A 265 -17.55 -40.37 5.24
C SER A 265 -18.11 -41.65 4.62
N PRO A 266 -19.37 -41.62 4.07
CA PRO A 266 -19.93 -42.75 3.33
C PRO A 266 -19.50 -42.81 1.86
N VAL A 267 -18.73 -41.81 1.36
CA VAL A 267 -18.30 -41.71 -0.03
C VAL A 267 -16.92 -42.28 -0.25
N MET A 268 -15.91 -41.72 0.47
CA MET A 268 -14.51 -42.15 0.38
C MET A 268 -13.87 -42.05 1.76
N PRO A 269 -12.80 -42.83 2.06
CA PRO A 269 -12.11 -42.73 3.34
C PRO A 269 -11.27 -41.46 3.55
N TYR A 270 -11.44 -40.49 2.66
CA TYR A 270 -10.80 -39.17 2.68
C TYR A 270 -11.82 -38.08 2.33
N VAL A 271 -11.47 -36.86 2.65
CA VAL A 271 -12.31 -35.66 2.37
C VAL A 271 -12.50 -35.49 0.87
N THR A 272 -13.76 -35.37 0.46
CA THR A 272 -14.15 -35.09 -0.92
C THR A 272 -14.98 -33.80 -1.01
N ILE A 273 -15.13 -33.28 -2.22
CA ILE A 273 -15.90 -32.09 -2.53
C ILE A 273 -16.88 -32.36 -3.68
N SER A 274 -18.02 -31.71 -3.62
CA SER A 274 -18.93 -31.56 -4.74
C SER A 274 -18.80 -30.17 -5.35
N LEU A 275 -18.89 -30.07 -6.67
CA LEU A 275 -18.70 -28.81 -7.39
C LEU A 275 -19.83 -28.57 -8.38
N GLY A 276 -20.30 -27.32 -8.44
CA GLY A 276 -21.26 -26.83 -9.43
C GLY A 276 -20.64 -25.75 -10.30
N ILE A 277 -20.75 -25.87 -11.61
CA ILE A 277 -20.14 -24.98 -12.59
C ILE A 277 -21.25 -24.25 -13.34
N ALA A 278 -21.12 -22.93 -13.47
CA ALA A 278 -21.98 -22.12 -14.34
C ALA A 278 -21.12 -21.13 -15.14
N SER A 279 -21.46 -20.96 -16.41
CA SER A 279 -20.82 -19.99 -17.29
C SER A 279 -21.80 -18.89 -17.63
N LEU A 280 -21.30 -17.65 -17.71
CA LEU A 280 -22.13 -16.48 -17.95
C LEU A 280 -22.67 -16.49 -19.38
N MET A 281 -24.00 -16.41 -19.51
CA MET A 281 -24.70 -16.23 -20.77
C MET A 281 -25.18 -14.77 -20.93
N PRO A 282 -25.40 -14.30 -22.16
CA PRO A 282 -25.94 -12.96 -22.38
C PRO A 282 -27.25 -12.72 -21.60
N GLY A 283 -27.31 -11.58 -20.90
CA GLY A 283 -28.48 -11.21 -20.09
C GLY A 283 -28.56 -11.86 -18.70
N THR A 284 -27.56 -12.67 -18.30
CA THR A 284 -27.55 -13.26 -16.95
C THR A 284 -27.01 -12.24 -15.95
N THR A 285 -27.68 -12.07 -14.82
CA THR A 285 -27.22 -11.24 -13.68
C THR A 285 -26.26 -12.00 -12.78
N SER A 286 -25.47 -11.29 -11.95
CA SER A 286 -24.57 -11.89 -10.96
C SER A 286 -25.31 -12.84 -10.01
N THR A 287 -26.47 -12.45 -9.52
CA THR A 287 -27.31 -13.27 -8.65
C THR A 287 -27.77 -14.55 -9.35
N ARG A 288 -28.13 -14.44 -10.61
CA ARG A 288 -28.59 -15.62 -11.39
C ARG A 288 -27.42 -16.56 -11.68
N LEU A 289 -26.25 -16.06 -11.99
CA LEU A 289 -25.05 -16.87 -12.21
C LEU A 289 -24.69 -17.68 -10.95
N ILE A 290 -24.74 -17.06 -9.78
CA ILE A 290 -24.51 -17.75 -8.49
C ILE A 290 -25.58 -18.84 -8.29
N ALA A 291 -26.85 -18.53 -8.50
CA ALA A 291 -27.95 -19.52 -8.35
C ALA A 291 -27.81 -20.69 -9.33
N GLN A 292 -27.30 -20.46 -10.52
CA GLN A 292 -27.03 -21.51 -11.50
C GLN A 292 -25.90 -22.45 -11.05
N ALA A 293 -24.80 -21.88 -10.50
CA ALA A 293 -23.71 -22.69 -9.95
C ALA A 293 -24.17 -23.48 -8.72
N ASP A 294 -25.02 -22.92 -7.85
CA ASP A 294 -25.60 -23.59 -6.69
C ASP A 294 -26.52 -24.76 -7.12
N ALA A 295 -27.39 -24.54 -8.10
CA ALA A 295 -28.25 -25.61 -8.65
C ALA A 295 -27.41 -26.76 -9.26
N ALA A 296 -26.30 -26.46 -9.91
CA ALA A 296 -25.40 -27.48 -10.41
C ALA A 296 -24.69 -28.23 -9.27
N LEU A 297 -24.26 -27.53 -8.21
CA LEU A 297 -23.67 -28.10 -7.00
C LEU A 297 -24.65 -29.06 -6.31
N TYR A 298 -25.90 -28.65 -6.20
CA TYR A 298 -26.96 -29.48 -5.64
C TYR A 298 -27.13 -30.81 -6.44
N LYS A 299 -27.16 -30.75 -7.77
CA LYS A 299 -27.16 -31.94 -8.62
C LYS A 299 -25.93 -32.83 -8.43
N ALA A 300 -24.72 -32.23 -8.24
CA ALA A 300 -23.53 -33.02 -7.96
C ALA A 300 -23.64 -33.79 -6.63
N LYS A 301 -24.24 -33.17 -5.60
CA LYS A 301 -24.53 -33.83 -4.32
C LYS A 301 -25.55 -34.95 -4.44
N GLU A 302 -26.65 -34.75 -5.17
CA GLU A 302 -27.66 -35.78 -5.42
C GLU A 302 -27.13 -36.96 -6.22
N ASN A 303 -26.28 -36.73 -7.20
CA ASN A 303 -25.70 -37.75 -8.06
C ASN A 303 -24.59 -38.58 -7.40
N GLY A 304 -24.40 -38.46 -6.05
CA GLY A 304 -23.50 -39.33 -5.28
C GLY A 304 -22.21 -38.64 -4.83
N ARG A 305 -22.13 -37.30 -4.90
CA ARG A 305 -21.00 -36.47 -4.40
C ARG A 305 -19.66 -36.76 -5.10
N ASN A 306 -18.58 -36.18 -4.60
CA ASN A 306 -17.20 -36.31 -5.12
C ASN A 306 -17.09 -36.10 -6.64
N ARG A 307 -17.84 -35.15 -7.17
CA ARG A 307 -17.92 -34.84 -8.60
C ARG A 307 -18.24 -33.39 -8.88
N TRP A 308 -18.07 -33.00 -10.10
CA TRP A 308 -18.57 -31.74 -10.62
C TRP A 308 -19.83 -31.95 -11.51
N GLN A 309 -20.63 -30.93 -11.64
CA GLN A 309 -21.77 -30.84 -12.53
C GLN A 309 -21.84 -29.47 -13.15
N THR A 310 -22.15 -29.38 -14.44
CA THR A 310 -22.41 -28.08 -15.07
C THR A 310 -23.91 -27.76 -15.00
N PHE A 311 -24.23 -26.47 -14.97
CA PHE A 311 -25.58 -26.00 -15.09
C PHE A 311 -26.06 -26.21 -16.54
N GLN A 312 -27.13 -26.97 -16.73
CA GLN A 312 -27.77 -27.16 -18.03
C GLN A 312 -28.97 -26.20 -18.11
N TYR A 313 -29.00 -25.42 -19.18
CA TYR A 313 -30.06 -24.45 -19.45
C TYR A 313 -31.39 -25.10 -19.86
#